data_1d8d8baa0f7cc418857a91d82e16b1b4
#
_entry.id   1d8d8baa0f7cc418857a91d82e16b1b4
#
_cell.length_a   1.000
_cell.length_b   1.000
_cell.length_c   1.000
_cell.angle_alpha   90.00
_cell.angle_beta   90.00
_cell.angle_gamma   90.00
#
_symmetry.space_group_name_H-M   'P 1'
#
loop_
_entity.id
_entity.type
_entity.pdbx_description
1 polymer ?
#
loop_
_entity_poly.entity_id
_entity_poly.type
_entity_poly.pdbx_seq_one_letter_code
_entity_poly.pdbx_strand_id
1 'polypeptide(L)'
;EVDVDALADGTDCAVAAIMQHVEEAGVHSGDSACVVPPPTLHAGIIEAVEDATRRLAEGLTVRGLINIQFAIRNDDVYVLEANPRASRTVPFISKATGVPLAKVATRVMMGETLAELRAAGVVPESRPDLPYTAVKEAVLPWRRFPNEDTLLGPEMRATGEVMGIADLAGVAYAKSLDAAGHRVPTTGSVFVSLADRDKARGVEVARLLTESGFKVFATHGTAGHLARNGIASTHVDKVGEGSYDPVRLIEEGRIDLIVNTPAGGKARGDGRLIRMAANRHGIACVTTAEGGMAVARSIVAGRSSDVSVVSIQDHHASAGR
;
A
#
# COMPACT_ATOMS: atom_id res chain seq x y z
N GLU A 1 3.93 2.55 8.28
CA GLU A 1 5.11 1.68 8.21
C GLU A 1 5.91 1.98 6.96
N VAL A 2 7.20 1.74 7.02
CA VAL A 2 8.16 1.99 5.93
C VAL A 2 9.07 0.79 5.81
N ASP A 3 9.30 0.36 4.59
CA ASP A 3 10.18 -0.76 4.25
C ASP A 3 11.37 -0.23 3.42
N VAL A 4 12.57 -0.68 3.72
CA VAL A 4 13.79 -0.24 3.05
C VAL A 4 14.56 -1.43 2.54
N ASP A 5 14.88 -1.43 1.25
CA ASP A 5 15.85 -2.37 0.68
C ASP A 5 17.19 -1.66 0.44
N ALA A 6 18.28 -2.25 0.90
CA ALA A 6 19.61 -1.74 0.72
C ALA A 6 20.62 -2.84 0.37
N LEU A 7 21.72 -2.43 -0.24
CA LEU A 7 22.91 -3.23 -0.52
C LEU A 7 24.03 -2.81 0.42
N ALA A 8 24.78 -3.75 0.97
CA ALA A 8 25.95 -3.45 1.79
C ALA A 8 27.10 -4.41 1.48
N ASP A 9 28.35 -3.95 1.57
CA ASP A 9 29.57 -4.73 1.31
C ASP A 9 30.40 -5.01 2.58
N GLY A 10 29.85 -4.66 3.74
CA GLY A 10 30.51 -4.76 5.04
C GLY A 10 31.22 -3.47 5.48
N THR A 11 31.38 -2.51 4.59
CA THR A 11 32.04 -1.21 4.87
C THR A 11 31.21 -0.02 4.38
N ASP A 12 30.38 -0.21 3.38
CA ASP A 12 29.51 0.80 2.79
C ASP A 12 28.10 0.23 2.57
N CYS A 13 27.11 1.14 2.49
CA CYS A 13 25.71 0.78 2.30
C CYS A 13 25.04 1.71 1.29
N ALA A 14 24.43 1.13 0.26
CA ALA A 14 23.65 1.82 -0.76
C ALA A 14 22.15 1.54 -0.54
N VAL A 15 21.39 2.53 -0.11
CA VAL A 15 19.93 2.43 -0.01
C VAL A 15 19.33 2.41 -1.42
N ALA A 16 18.67 1.30 -1.77
CA ALA A 16 18.07 1.12 -3.09
C ALA A 16 16.73 1.84 -3.21
N ALA A 17 15.90 1.72 -2.17
CA ALA A 17 14.62 2.42 -2.10
C ALA A 17 14.08 2.47 -0.66
N ILE A 18 13.25 3.48 -0.43
CA ILE A 18 12.40 3.61 0.75
C ILE A 18 10.96 3.50 0.26
N MET A 19 10.21 2.56 0.79
CA MET A 19 8.83 2.24 0.42
C MET A 19 7.89 2.59 1.56
N GLN A 20 6.82 3.32 1.27
CA GLN A 20 5.79 3.58 2.27
C GLN A 20 4.63 2.61 2.09
N HIS A 21 4.20 1.98 3.20
CA HIS A 21 3.03 1.10 3.21
C HIS A 21 1.73 1.90 3.20
N VAL A 22 0.72 1.35 2.52
CA VAL A 22 -0.66 1.86 2.53
C VAL A 22 -1.42 1.30 3.74
N GLU A 23 -1.12 0.06 4.14
CA GLU A 23 -1.69 -0.60 5.30
C GLU A 23 -1.11 -0.06 6.60
N GLU A 24 -1.81 -0.34 7.72
CA GLU A 24 -1.33 0.01 9.06
C GLU A 24 -0.08 -0.80 9.44
N ALA A 25 0.74 -0.23 10.32
CA ALA A 25 1.86 -0.94 10.93
C ALA A 25 1.38 -2.22 11.65
N GLY A 26 2.13 -3.30 11.43
CA GLY A 26 1.80 -4.63 11.94
C GLY A 26 1.11 -5.55 10.93
N VAL A 27 0.80 -5.09 9.73
CA VAL A 27 0.50 -5.94 8.58
C VAL A 27 1.82 -6.42 7.98
N HIS A 28 1.90 -7.72 7.64
CA HIS A 28 3.11 -8.26 7.03
C HIS A 28 3.47 -7.52 5.73
N SER A 29 4.73 -7.12 5.57
CA SER A 29 5.20 -6.31 4.42
C SER A 29 4.93 -6.97 3.06
N GLY A 30 4.90 -8.30 3.00
CA GLY A 30 4.52 -9.06 1.81
C GLY A 30 3.06 -8.88 1.39
N ASP A 31 2.18 -8.54 2.35
CA ASP A 31 0.74 -8.35 2.14
C ASP A 31 0.36 -6.88 1.97
N SER A 32 1.25 -5.95 2.31
CA SER A 32 1.02 -4.51 2.21
C SER A 32 1.27 -3.99 0.81
N ALA A 33 0.44 -3.04 0.37
CA ALA A 33 0.77 -2.21 -0.78
C ALA A 33 1.93 -1.27 -0.42
N CYS A 34 2.93 -1.16 -1.29
CA CYS A 34 4.11 -0.32 -1.06
C CYS A 34 4.26 0.72 -2.17
N VAL A 35 4.47 1.97 -1.80
CA VAL A 35 4.57 3.11 -2.72
C VAL A 35 5.99 3.65 -2.72
N VAL A 36 6.58 3.85 -3.90
CA VAL A 36 7.90 4.45 -4.12
C VAL A 36 7.78 5.56 -5.19
N PRO A 37 8.33 6.74 -4.94
CA PRO A 37 8.87 7.26 -3.67
C PRO A 37 7.78 7.39 -2.59
N PRO A 38 8.15 7.45 -1.30
CA PRO A 38 7.18 7.56 -0.21
C PRO A 38 6.37 8.88 -0.32
N PRO A 39 5.03 8.82 -0.42
CA PRO A 39 4.24 9.99 -0.80
C PRO A 39 3.99 10.99 0.34
N THR A 40 4.20 10.60 1.59
CA THR A 40 3.85 11.45 2.75
C THR A 40 5.02 11.72 3.71
N LEU A 41 6.20 11.15 3.44
CA LEU A 41 7.38 11.36 4.27
C LEU A 41 8.13 12.64 3.85
N HIS A 42 8.42 13.49 4.80
CA HIS A 42 9.26 14.67 4.54
C HIS A 42 10.76 14.31 4.58
N ALA A 43 11.60 15.17 4.02
CA ALA A 43 13.04 14.92 3.84
C ALA A 43 13.77 14.50 5.14
N GLY A 44 13.47 15.12 6.27
CA GLY A 44 14.12 14.79 7.55
C GLY A 44 13.84 13.36 8.02
N ILE A 45 12.63 12.82 7.77
CA ILE A 45 12.33 11.41 8.06
C ILE A 45 13.06 10.49 7.10
N ILE A 46 13.11 10.84 5.83
CA ILE A 46 13.85 10.07 4.80
C ILE A 46 15.33 9.97 5.19
N GLU A 47 15.96 11.08 5.56
CA GLU A 47 17.34 11.11 6.01
C GLU A 47 17.59 10.27 7.27
N ALA A 48 16.68 10.36 8.26
CA ALA A 48 16.77 9.56 9.48
C ALA A 48 16.65 8.05 9.21
N VAL A 49 15.75 7.65 8.29
CA VAL A 49 15.58 6.26 7.86
C VAL A 49 16.83 5.77 7.12
N GLU A 50 17.40 6.59 6.23
CA GLU A 50 18.65 6.25 5.52
C GLU A 50 19.84 6.10 6.48
N ASP A 51 19.99 7.03 7.44
CA ASP A 51 21.06 6.95 8.45
C ASP A 51 20.92 5.69 9.31
N ALA A 52 19.73 5.42 9.81
CA ALA A 52 19.45 4.21 10.57
C ALA A 52 19.75 2.93 9.77
N THR A 53 19.39 2.93 8.48
CA THR A 53 19.68 1.80 7.58
C THR A 53 21.17 1.56 7.44
N ARG A 54 21.97 2.62 7.19
CA ARG A 54 23.44 2.51 7.06
C ARG A 54 24.07 2.00 8.34
N ARG A 55 23.70 2.56 9.49
CA ARG A 55 24.21 2.15 10.81
C ARG A 55 23.88 0.70 11.15
N LEU A 56 22.67 0.24 10.80
CA LEU A 56 22.29 -1.16 11.01
C LEU A 56 23.05 -2.11 10.08
N ALA A 57 23.19 -1.75 8.80
CA ALA A 57 23.95 -2.55 7.84
C ALA A 57 25.44 -2.69 8.25
N GLU A 58 26.06 -1.61 8.73
CA GLU A 58 27.43 -1.59 9.25
C GLU A 58 27.53 -2.42 10.54
N GLY A 59 26.68 -2.14 11.54
CA GLY A 59 26.68 -2.84 12.83
C GLY A 59 26.46 -4.36 12.73
N LEU A 60 25.71 -4.79 11.72
CA LEU A 60 25.48 -6.20 11.40
C LEU A 60 26.52 -6.78 10.42
N THR A 61 27.46 -5.96 9.93
CA THR A 61 28.48 -6.35 8.96
C THR A 61 27.88 -7.03 7.73
N VAL A 62 26.81 -6.46 7.19
CA VAL A 62 26.01 -7.05 6.10
C VAL A 62 26.84 -7.09 4.81
N ARG A 63 26.81 -8.22 4.11
CA ARG A 63 27.34 -8.39 2.75
C ARG A 63 26.24 -8.93 1.83
N GLY A 64 25.77 -8.12 0.92
CA GLY A 64 24.63 -8.40 0.03
C GLY A 64 23.42 -7.52 0.34
N LEU A 65 22.23 -8.11 0.40
CA LEU A 65 20.98 -7.40 0.65
C LEU A 65 20.63 -7.36 2.14
N ILE A 66 20.05 -6.24 2.53
CA ILE A 66 19.35 -6.09 3.81
C ILE A 66 18.01 -5.41 3.57
N ASN A 67 16.98 -5.92 4.22
CA ASN A 67 15.66 -5.32 4.30
C ASN A 67 15.39 -4.89 5.73
N ILE A 68 14.95 -3.64 5.93
CA ILE A 68 14.67 -3.10 7.25
C ILE A 68 13.29 -2.49 7.27
N GLN A 69 12.50 -2.83 8.28
CA GLN A 69 11.17 -2.26 8.50
C GLN A 69 11.19 -1.24 9.63
N PHE A 70 10.55 -0.11 9.39
CA PHE A 70 10.44 1.00 10.32
C PHE A 70 8.97 1.37 10.56
N ALA A 71 8.64 1.76 11.78
CA ALA A 71 7.43 2.51 12.08
C ALA A 71 7.79 3.98 12.32
N ILE A 72 6.92 4.88 11.85
CA ILE A 72 7.07 6.31 12.06
C ILE A 72 5.87 6.81 12.87
N ARG A 73 6.14 7.51 13.96
CA ARG A 73 5.11 8.09 14.82
C ARG A 73 5.57 9.44 15.34
N ASN A 74 4.83 10.51 15.03
CA ASN A 74 5.15 11.89 15.46
C ASN A 74 6.59 12.29 15.11
N ASP A 75 7.03 11.96 13.89
CA ASP A 75 8.38 12.16 13.33
C ASP A 75 9.49 11.32 14.00
N ASP A 76 9.19 10.51 14.99
CA ASP A 76 10.13 9.52 15.54
C ASP A 76 10.17 8.26 14.66
N VAL A 77 11.39 7.78 14.39
CA VAL A 77 11.66 6.57 13.59
C VAL A 77 11.98 5.41 14.52
N TYR A 78 11.19 4.35 14.44
CA TYR A 78 11.36 3.13 15.22
C TYR A 78 11.74 1.98 14.30
N VAL A 79 12.82 1.26 14.61
CA VAL A 79 13.18 0.01 13.92
C VAL A 79 12.25 -1.10 14.41
N LEU A 80 11.55 -1.76 13.49
CA LEU A 80 10.74 -2.93 13.80
C LEU A 80 11.56 -4.21 13.66
N GLU A 81 12.19 -4.39 12.50
CA GLU A 81 13.08 -5.54 12.25
C GLU A 81 14.12 -5.22 11.18
N ALA A 82 15.25 -5.94 11.22
CA ALA A 82 16.29 -5.89 10.21
C ALA A 82 16.59 -7.32 9.72
N ASN A 83 16.45 -7.53 8.42
CA ASN A 83 16.55 -8.82 7.76
C ASN A 83 17.74 -8.82 6.78
N PRO A 84 18.95 -9.31 7.16
CA PRO A 84 20.12 -9.37 6.27
C PRO A 84 19.97 -10.50 5.23
N ARG A 85 19.00 -10.37 4.37
CA ARG A 85 18.62 -11.31 3.29
C ARG A 85 17.85 -10.58 2.20
N ALA A 86 17.67 -11.22 1.04
CA ALA A 86 16.73 -10.74 0.04
C ALA A 86 15.30 -10.71 0.58
N SER A 87 14.57 -9.64 0.27
CA SER A 87 13.16 -9.45 0.56
C SER A 87 12.29 -9.78 -0.65
N ARG A 88 10.98 -9.82 -0.47
CA ARG A 88 10.03 -9.89 -1.58
C ARG A 88 9.96 -8.60 -2.40
N THR A 89 10.31 -7.47 -1.78
CA THR A 89 10.31 -6.17 -2.44
C THR A 89 11.50 -5.97 -3.39
N VAL A 90 12.57 -6.77 -3.27
CA VAL A 90 13.76 -6.67 -4.15
C VAL A 90 13.43 -6.77 -5.64
N PRO A 91 12.60 -7.70 -6.14
CA PRO A 91 12.21 -7.73 -7.56
C PRO A 91 11.40 -6.51 -7.98
N PHE A 92 10.52 -6.02 -7.10
CA PHE A 92 9.74 -4.80 -7.32
C PHE A 92 10.67 -3.59 -7.46
N ILE A 93 11.56 -3.36 -6.49
CA ILE A 93 12.50 -2.24 -6.50
C ILE A 93 13.45 -2.33 -7.68
N SER A 94 13.95 -3.53 -8.02
CA SER A 94 14.81 -3.70 -9.20
C SER A 94 14.12 -3.24 -10.48
N LYS A 95 12.83 -3.55 -10.63
CA LYS A 95 12.03 -3.13 -11.78
C LYS A 95 11.67 -1.64 -11.72
N ALA A 96 11.33 -1.13 -10.54
CA ALA A 96 11.00 0.28 -10.37
C ALA A 96 12.23 1.19 -10.60
N THR A 97 13.42 0.80 -10.16
CA THR A 97 14.63 1.65 -10.24
C THR A 97 15.51 1.38 -11.46
N GLY A 98 15.35 0.24 -12.13
CA GLY A 98 16.27 -0.22 -13.17
C GLY A 98 17.57 -0.85 -12.63
N VAL A 99 17.81 -0.84 -11.31
CA VAL A 99 19.00 -1.43 -10.70
C VAL A 99 18.78 -2.92 -10.42
N PRO A 100 19.57 -3.84 -10.98
CA PRO A 100 19.36 -5.27 -10.83
C PRO A 100 19.89 -5.79 -9.48
N LEU A 101 19.19 -5.44 -8.38
CA LEU A 101 19.65 -5.62 -7.00
C LEU A 101 20.15 -7.02 -6.66
N ALA A 102 19.45 -8.06 -7.11
CA ALA A 102 19.86 -9.44 -6.84
C ALA A 102 21.20 -9.81 -7.51
N LYS A 103 21.43 -9.32 -8.74
CA LYS A 103 22.71 -9.52 -9.45
C LYS A 103 23.83 -8.74 -8.77
N VAL A 104 23.54 -7.51 -8.37
CA VAL A 104 24.51 -6.65 -7.64
C VAL A 104 24.87 -7.28 -6.30
N ALA A 105 23.87 -7.74 -5.53
CA ALA A 105 24.11 -8.42 -4.26
C ALA A 105 25.00 -9.67 -4.42
N THR A 106 24.79 -10.45 -5.49
CA THR A 106 25.64 -11.60 -5.81
C THR A 106 27.09 -11.20 -6.05
N ARG A 107 27.32 -10.12 -6.81
CA ARG A 107 28.69 -9.58 -7.05
C ARG A 107 29.35 -9.15 -5.75
N VAL A 108 28.61 -8.44 -4.88
CA VAL A 108 29.09 -8.04 -3.54
C VAL A 108 29.45 -9.26 -2.68
N MET A 109 28.60 -10.29 -2.67
CA MET A 109 28.86 -11.54 -1.95
C MET A 109 30.08 -12.29 -2.50
N MET A 110 30.42 -12.10 -3.78
CA MET A 110 31.62 -12.65 -4.42
C MET A 110 32.86 -11.81 -4.21
N GLY A 111 32.75 -10.67 -3.50
CA GLY A 111 33.90 -9.86 -3.07
C GLY A 111 34.06 -8.50 -3.75
N GLU A 112 33.20 -8.13 -4.72
CA GLU A 112 33.21 -6.79 -5.27
C GLU A 112 32.68 -5.78 -4.24
N THR A 113 33.28 -4.59 -4.23
CA THR A 113 32.87 -3.49 -3.33
C THR A 113 31.80 -2.62 -3.99
N LEU A 114 30.99 -1.93 -3.17
CA LEU A 114 30.04 -0.95 -3.68
C LEU A 114 30.76 0.20 -4.42
N ALA A 115 31.96 0.57 -3.98
CA ALA A 115 32.76 1.59 -4.65
C ALA A 115 33.14 1.18 -6.08
N GLU A 116 33.57 -0.07 -6.31
CA GLU A 116 33.86 -0.61 -7.65
C GLU A 116 32.60 -0.65 -8.51
N LEU A 117 31.47 -1.05 -7.92
CA LEU A 117 30.18 -1.14 -8.61
C LEU A 117 29.62 0.24 -9.00
N ARG A 118 29.84 1.28 -8.18
CA ARG A 118 29.53 2.67 -8.54
C ARG A 118 30.44 3.19 -9.65
N ALA A 119 31.75 2.96 -9.54
CA ALA A 119 32.69 3.33 -10.58
C ALA A 119 32.38 2.68 -11.95
N ALA A 120 31.80 1.46 -11.92
CA ALA A 120 31.32 0.77 -13.11
C ALA A 120 29.91 1.21 -13.59
N GLY A 121 29.28 2.16 -12.92
CA GLY A 121 27.93 2.63 -13.23
C GLY A 121 26.80 1.61 -13.00
N VAL A 122 27.07 0.57 -12.20
CA VAL A 122 26.09 -0.49 -11.90
C VAL A 122 25.20 -0.14 -10.72
N VAL A 123 25.77 0.55 -9.73
CA VAL A 123 25.06 1.07 -8.57
C VAL A 123 25.13 2.60 -8.62
N PRO A 124 24.02 3.32 -8.46
CA PRO A 124 24.05 4.78 -8.44
C PRO A 124 24.74 5.30 -7.18
N GLU A 125 25.27 6.54 -7.24
CA GLU A 125 25.97 7.20 -6.13
C GLU A 125 25.05 7.47 -4.93
N SER A 126 23.78 7.73 -5.21
CA SER A 126 22.74 7.96 -4.22
C SER A 126 21.50 7.13 -4.54
N ARG A 127 20.57 7.08 -3.59
CA ARG A 127 19.27 6.45 -3.81
C ARG A 127 18.63 7.05 -5.07
N PRO A 128 18.12 6.21 -6.00
CA PRO A 128 17.49 6.70 -7.22
C PRO A 128 16.32 7.64 -6.95
N ASP A 129 16.36 8.83 -7.53
CA ASP A 129 15.19 9.71 -7.59
C ASP A 129 14.32 9.28 -8.78
N LEU A 130 13.05 8.94 -8.50
CA LEU A 130 12.11 8.46 -9.52
C LEU A 130 11.19 9.60 -9.94
N PRO A 131 11.17 9.96 -11.25
CA PRO A 131 10.25 10.99 -11.76
C PRO A 131 8.79 10.48 -11.87
N TYR A 132 8.53 9.28 -11.42
CA TYR A 132 7.23 8.59 -11.43
C TYR A 132 6.99 7.89 -10.10
N THR A 133 5.77 7.43 -9.90
CA THR A 133 5.41 6.58 -8.77
C THR A 133 5.33 5.12 -9.22
N ALA A 134 5.95 4.22 -8.47
CA ALA A 134 5.74 2.78 -8.58
C ALA A 134 5.01 2.27 -7.34
N VAL A 135 4.03 1.41 -7.55
CA VAL A 135 3.25 0.78 -6.48
C VAL A 135 3.31 -0.74 -6.63
N LYS A 136 3.75 -1.41 -5.56
CA LYS A 136 3.60 -2.86 -5.42
C LYS A 136 2.26 -3.14 -4.76
N GLU A 137 1.51 -4.10 -5.29
CA GLU A 137 0.28 -4.61 -4.68
C GLU A 137 0.40 -6.12 -4.45
N ALA A 138 -0.14 -6.62 -3.34
CA ALA A 138 -0.15 -8.03 -3.02
C ALA A 138 -1.24 -8.79 -3.80
N VAL A 139 -0.91 -9.97 -4.29
CA VAL A 139 -1.90 -10.89 -4.85
C VAL A 139 -2.36 -11.84 -3.74
N LEU A 140 -3.59 -11.63 -3.29
CA LEU A 140 -4.19 -12.38 -2.19
C LEU A 140 -5.18 -13.41 -2.72
N PRO A 141 -5.14 -14.67 -2.22
CA PRO A 141 -5.92 -15.78 -2.79
C PRO A 141 -7.39 -15.82 -2.29
N TRP A 142 -7.98 -14.68 -1.94
CA TRP A 142 -9.29 -14.58 -1.29
C TRP A 142 -10.41 -15.28 -2.05
N ARG A 143 -10.38 -15.24 -3.40
CA ARG A 143 -11.38 -15.93 -4.23
C ARG A 143 -11.39 -17.44 -4.04
N ARG A 144 -10.29 -18.04 -3.57
CA ARG A 144 -10.21 -19.47 -3.23
C ARG A 144 -10.76 -19.78 -1.85
N PHE A 145 -10.87 -18.75 -1.00
CA PHE A 145 -11.28 -18.86 0.40
C PHE A 145 -12.42 -17.87 0.71
N PRO A 146 -13.61 -18.04 0.11
CA PRO A 146 -14.69 -17.05 0.18
C PRO A 146 -15.27 -16.85 1.59
N ASN A 147 -15.01 -17.78 2.50
CA ASN A 147 -15.49 -17.74 3.89
C ASN A 147 -14.43 -17.25 4.89
N GLU A 148 -13.22 -16.90 4.41
CA GLU A 148 -12.19 -16.36 5.26
C GLU A 148 -12.35 -14.84 5.46
N ASP A 149 -11.88 -14.38 6.61
CA ASP A 149 -11.79 -12.95 6.89
C ASP A 149 -10.60 -12.35 6.13
N THR A 150 -10.85 -11.33 5.34
CA THR A 150 -9.83 -10.65 4.53
C THR A 150 -9.00 -9.63 5.32
N LEU A 151 -9.21 -9.51 6.64
CA LEU A 151 -8.40 -8.64 7.48
C LEU A 151 -6.95 -9.14 7.52
N LEU A 152 -6.03 -8.25 7.14
CA LEU A 152 -4.60 -8.52 7.15
C LEU A 152 -4.03 -8.39 8.56
N GLY A 153 -2.91 -9.05 8.80
CA GLY A 153 -2.21 -9.10 10.07
C GLY A 153 -0.72 -9.43 9.90
N PRO A 154 -0.04 -9.85 10.96
CA PRO A 154 1.41 -10.07 10.93
C PRO A 154 1.82 -11.33 10.15
N GLU A 155 0.87 -12.19 9.79
CA GLU A 155 1.12 -13.40 9.01
C GLU A 155 0.93 -13.15 7.53
N MET A 156 1.92 -13.54 6.72
CA MET A 156 1.85 -13.38 5.28
C MET A 156 0.85 -14.33 4.63
N ARG A 157 -0.05 -13.79 3.81
CA ARG A 157 -1.10 -14.50 3.07
C ARG A 157 -0.97 -14.37 1.55
N ALA A 158 -0.19 -13.40 1.08
CA ALA A 158 0.02 -13.17 -0.34
C ALA A 158 0.70 -14.35 -1.03
N THR A 159 0.23 -14.66 -2.23
CA THR A 159 0.78 -15.71 -3.10
C THR A 159 1.64 -15.16 -4.23
N GLY A 160 1.63 -13.85 -4.43
CA GLY A 160 2.39 -13.13 -5.44
C GLY A 160 2.27 -11.63 -5.24
N GLU A 161 2.88 -10.89 -6.15
CA GLU A 161 2.86 -9.44 -6.19
C GLU A 161 2.80 -8.92 -7.61
N VAL A 162 2.24 -7.74 -7.79
CA VAL A 162 2.13 -7.02 -9.06
C VAL A 162 2.63 -5.59 -8.88
N MET A 163 2.83 -4.88 -9.98
CA MET A 163 3.32 -3.51 -9.96
C MET A 163 2.53 -2.62 -10.91
N GLY A 164 2.18 -1.42 -10.43
CA GLY A 164 1.71 -0.31 -11.26
C GLY A 164 2.75 0.81 -11.29
N ILE A 165 3.00 1.39 -12.46
CA ILE A 165 3.87 2.57 -12.63
C ILE A 165 3.09 3.65 -13.39
N ALA A 166 3.16 4.90 -12.91
CA ALA A 166 2.64 6.08 -13.58
C ALA A 166 3.23 7.36 -12.97
N ASP A 167 3.10 8.49 -13.66
CA ASP A 167 3.52 9.80 -13.15
C ASP A 167 2.70 10.23 -11.92
N LEU A 168 1.43 9.87 -11.88
CA LEU A 168 0.53 10.15 -10.76
C LEU A 168 0.36 8.91 -9.87
N ALA A 169 0.60 9.06 -8.57
CA ALA A 169 0.48 7.98 -7.58
C ALA A 169 -0.90 7.29 -7.61
N GLY A 170 -2.00 8.05 -7.79
CA GLY A 170 -3.34 7.48 -7.91
C GLY A 170 -3.51 6.57 -9.12
N VAL A 171 -2.89 6.90 -10.26
CA VAL A 171 -2.91 6.06 -11.47
C VAL A 171 -2.05 4.81 -11.29
N ALA A 172 -0.84 4.96 -10.69
CA ALA A 172 0.02 3.83 -10.37
C ALA A 172 -0.69 2.84 -9.44
N TYR A 173 -1.38 3.34 -8.42
CA TYR A 173 -2.16 2.51 -7.49
C TYR A 173 -3.35 1.83 -8.18
N ALA A 174 -4.09 2.55 -9.04
CA ALA A 174 -5.17 1.95 -9.82
C ALA A 174 -4.69 0.78 -10.69
N LYS A 175 -3.53 0.95 -11.37
CA LYS A 175 -2.91 -0.11 -12.17
C LYS A 175 -2.52 -1.32 -11.33
N SER A 176 -1.97 -1.11 -10.13
CA SER A 176 -1.57 -2.21 -9.25
C SER A 176 -2.78 -2.97 -8.72
N LEU A 177 -3.86 -2.29 -8.35
CA LEU A 177 -5.11 -2.90 -7.92
C LEU A 177 -5.75 -3.75 -9.03
N ASP A 178 -5.83 -3.21 -10.25
CA ASP A 178 -6.36 -3.96 -11.41
C ASP A 178 -5.52 -5.19 -11.71
N ALA A 179 -4.20 -5.06 -11.71
CA ALA A 179 -3.27 -6.17 -11.91
C ALA A 179 -3.35 -7.24 -10.81
N ALA A 180 -3.67 -6.85 -9.56
CA ALA A 180 -3.94 -7.77 -8.45
C ALA A 180 -5.32 -8.44 -8.55
N GLY A 181 -6.16 -8.01 -9.49
CA GLY A 181 -7.51 -8.51 -9.69
C GLY A 181 -8.57 -7.84 -8.81
N HIS A 182 -8.23 -6.71 -8.21
CA HIS A 182 -9.16 -5.87 -7.47
C HIS A 182 -9.84 -4.89 -8.42
N ARG A 183 -11.11 -5.15 -8.74
CA ARG A 183 -11.90 -4.21 -9.53
C ARG A 183 -12.39 -3.07 -8.66
N VAL A 184 -11.75 -1.92 -8.80
CA VAL A 184 -12.22 -0.68 -8.16
C VAL A 184 -13.29 -0.06 -9.07
N PRO A 185 -14.51 0.16 -8.56
CA PRO A 185 -15.57 0.78 -9.35
C PRO A 185 -15.26 2.26 -9.59
N THR A 186 -15.62 2.77 -10.77
CA THR A 186 -15.49 4.19 -11.11
C THR A 186 -16.72 5.03 -10.76
N THR A 187 -17.85 4.37 -10.48
CA THR A 187 -19.15 4.93 -10.08
C THR A 187 -19.89 3.91 -9.23
N GLY A 188 -20.94 4.32 -8.56
CA GLY A 188 -21.81 3.41 -7.82
C GLY A 188 -22.06 3.85 -6.39
N SER A 189 -22.01 2.91 -5.47
CA SER A 189 -22.30 3.10 -4.05
C SER A 189 -21.16 2.62 -3.18
N VAL A 190 -20.81 3.41 -2.15
CA VAL A 190 -19.81 3.02 -1.16
C VAL A 190 -20.42 2.88 0.22
N PHE A 191 -20.10 1.79 0.90
CA PHE A 191 -20.38 1.64 2.33
C PHE A 191 -19.18 2.09 3.16
N VAL A 192 -19.42 3.01 4.10
CA VAL A 192 -18.38 3.60 4.96
C VAL A 192 -18.70 3.35 6.42
N SER A 193 -17.81 2.65 7.11
CA SER A 193 -17.91 2.39 8.56
C SER A 193 -16.54 2.61 9.21
N LEU A 194 -16.42 3.66 10.01
CA LEU A 194 -15.14 4.15 10.50
C LEU A 194 -15.02 4.04 12.03
N ALA A 195 -13.87 3.59 12.48
CA ALA A 195 -13.43 3.74 13.85
C ALA A 195 -13.34 5.24 14.22
N ASP A 196 -13.49 5.57 15.51
CA ASP A 196 -13.47 6.97 15.95
C ASP A 196 -12.16 7.69 15.58
N ARG A 197 -11.03 7.01 15.68
CA ARG A 197 -9.70 7.52 15.30
C ARG A 197 -9.59 7.88 13.83
N ASP A 198 -10.34 7.20 12.96
CA ASP A 198 -10.23 7.30 11.51
C ASP A 198 -11.27 8.28 10.91
N LYS A 199 -12.19 8.79 11.72
CA LYS A 199 -13.31 9.61 11.25
C LYS A 199 -12.87 10.89 10.54
N ALA A 200 -11.83 11.57 11.04
CA ALA A 200 -11.32 12.79 10.41
C ALA A 200 -10.81 12.51 8.99
N ARG A 201 -9.99 11.47 8.84
CA ARG A 201 -9.47 11.04 7.55
C ARG A 201 -10.57 10.50 6.63
N GLY A 202 -11.53 9.78 7.21
CA GLY A 202 -12.67 9.24 6.50
C GLY A 202 -13.62 10.29 5.92
N VAL A 203 -13.67 11.50 6.48
CA VAL A 203 -14.38 12.65 5.87
C VAL A 203 -13.77 13.00 4.52
N GLU A 204 -12.44 13.06 4.41
CA GLU A 204 -11.76 13.35 3.16
C GLU A 204 -12.04 12.27 2.11
N VAL A 205 -11.98 11.00 2.53
CA VAL A 205 -12.30 9.84 1.68
C VAL A 205 -13.73 9.94 1.15
N ALA A 206 -14.71 10.13 2.05
CA ALA A 206 -16.11 10.22 1.67
C ALA A 206 -16.40 11.43 0.78
N ARG A 207 -15.70 12.56 0.98
CA ARG A 207 -15.81 13.76 0.14
C ARG A 207 -15.34 13.46 -1.30
N LEU A 208 -14.14 12.91 -1.47
CA LEU A 208 -13.62 12.55 -2.79
C LEU A 208 -14.53 11.56 -3.53
N LEU A 209 -15.06 10.56 -2.82
CA LEU A 209 -15.98 9.60 -3.41
C LEU A 209 -17.31 10.24 -3.79
N THR A 210 -17.88 11.14 -2.95
CA THR A 210 -19.11 11.87 -3.26
C THR A 210 -18.91 12.79 -4.47
N GLU A 211 -17.81 13.55 -4.53
CA GLU A 211 -17.44 14.39 -5.67
C GLU A 211 -17.22 13.57 -6.94
N SER A 212 -16.80 12.32 -6.77
CA SER A 212 -16.73 11.32 -7.84
C SER A 212 -18.07 10.65 -8.17
N GLY A 213 -19.19 11.11 -7.61
CA GLY A 213 -20.54 10.63 -7.91
C GLY A 213 -20.97 9.36 -7.22
N PHE A 214 -20.23 8.91 -6.19
CA PHE A 214 -20.66 7.77 -5.38
C PHE A 214 -21.78 8.15 -4.42
N LYS A 215 -22.73 7.23 -4.25
CA LYS A 215 -23.72 7.30 -3.16
C LYS A 215 -23.09 6.72 -1.90
N VAL A 216 -23.10 7.47 -0.81
CA VAL A 216 -22.50 7.05 0.45
C VAL A 216 -23.55 6.41 1.35
N PHE A 217 -23.30 5.18 1.78
CA PHE A 217 -24.01 4.48 2.84
C PHE A 217 -23.10 4.46 4.08
N ALA A 218 -23.63 4.73 5.27
CA ALA A 218 -22.79 4.80 6.46
C ALA A 218 -23.51 4.33 7.72
N THR A 219 -22.77 3.69 8.63
CA THR A 219 -23.28 3.36 9.96
C THR A 219 -23.62 4.61 10.78
N HIS A 220 -24.51 4.51 11.75
CA HIS A 220 -25.03 5.65 12.52
C HIS A 220 -23.96 6.65 12.99
N GLY A 221 -22.91 6.15 13.64
CA GLY A 221 -21.82 7.01 14.15
C GLY A 221 -21.01 7.70 13.05
N THR A 222 -20.78 6.99 11.94
CA THR A 222 -20.09 7.52 10.77
C THR A 222 -20.99 8.52 10.03
N ALA A 223 -22.26 8.19 9.79
CA ALA A 223 -23.22 9.08 9.11
C ALA A 223 -23.38 10.40 9.84
N GLY A 224 -23.51 10.39 11.19
CA GLY A 224 -23.58 11.60 11.99
C GLY A 224 -22.32 12.44 11.91
N HIS A 225 -21.14 11.82 11.79
CA HIS A 225 -19.88 12.54 11.62
C HIS A 225 -19.77 13.15 10.22
N LEU A 226 -20.13 12.43 9.17
CA LEU A 226 -20.16 12.91 7.79
C LEU A 226 -21.11 14.08 7.63
N ALA A 227 -22.33 14.00 8.19
CA ALA A 227 -23.31 15.06 8.14
C ALA A 227 -22.83 16.38 8.77
N ARG A 228 -22.12 16.32 9.91
CA ARG A 228 -21.49 17.50 10.53
C ARG A 228 -20.41 18.14 9.65
N ASN A 229 -19.87 17.41 8.68
CA ASN A 229 -18.89 17.90 7.71
C ASN A 229 -19.49 18.15 6.32
N GLY A 230 -20.83 18.25 6.21
CA GLY A 230 -21.55 18.59 4.99
C GLY A 230 -21.62 17.47 3.94
N ILE A 231 -21.36 16.21 4.33
CA ILE A 231 -21.43 15.05 3.42
C ILE A 231 -22.71 14.28 3.68
N ALA A 232 -23.57 14.22 2.66
CA ALA A 232 -24.81 13.44 2.71
C ALA A 232 -24.51 11.94 2.65
N SER A 233 -25.20 11.15 3.48
CA SER A 233 -25.09 9.70 3.46
C SER A 233 -26.43 9.05 3.82
N THR A 234 -26.68 7.86 3.29
CA THR A 234 -27.80 7.01 3.68
C THR A 234 -27.40 6.21 4.92
N HIS A 235 -28.21 6.30 5.97
CA HIS A 235 -27.97 5.55 7.20
C HIS A 235 -28.13 4.04 6.95
N VAL A 236 -27.23 3.25 7.54
CA VAL A 236 -27.21 1.78 7.51
C VAL A 236 -27.28 1.27 8.95
N ASP A 237 -28.13 0.28 9.20
CA ASP A 237 -28.27 -0.40 10.49
C ASP A 237 -26.99 -1.18 10.83
N LYS A 238 -26.91 -1.69 12.06
CA LYS A 238 -25.82 -2.62 12.40
C LYS A 238 -26.09 -3.99 11.80
N VAL A 239 -25.04 -4.79 11.67
CA VAL A 239 -25.15 -6.17 11.20
C VAL A 239 -26.13 -6.94 12.06
N GLY A 240 -27.14 -7.56 11.42
CA GLY A 240 -28.22 -8.29 12.08
C GLY A 240 -29.33 -7.43 12.69
N GLU A 241 -29.28 -6.10 12.55
CA GLU A 241 -30.30 -5.19 13.03
C GLU A 241 -31.01 -4.50 11.84
N GLY A 242 -32.33 -4.64 11.75
CA GLY A 242 -33.14 -3.92 10.76
C GLY A 242 -33.09 -4.47 9.33
N SER A 243 -33.70 -3.70 8.40
CA SER A 243 -33.84 -4.05 6.99
C SER A 243 -32.70 -3.45 6.12
N TYR A 244 -31.95 -2.51 6.64
CA TYR A 244 -30.81 -1.84 6.01
C TYR A 244 -29.49 -2.35 6.58
N ASP A 245 -29.37 -3.67 6.74
CA ASP A 245 -28.18 -4.36 7.17
C ASP A 245 -27.09 -4.29 6.07
N PRO A 246 -25.84 -3.96 6.38
CA PRO A 246 -24.77 -3.82 5.38
C PRO A 246 -24.48 -5.14 4.64
N VAL A 247 -24.59 -6.30 5.31
CA VAL A 247 -24.39 -7.61 4.67
C VAL A 247 -25.48 -7.84 3.64
N ARG A 248 -26.74 -7.56 3.99
CA ARG A 248 -27.86 -7.67 3.06
C ARG A 248 -27.74 -6.72 1.87
N LEU A 249 -27.32 -5.47 2.09
CA LEU A 249 -27.07 -4.51 1.01
C LEU A 249 -25.99 -4.98 0.03
N ILE A 250 -24.96 -5.67 0.54
CA ILE A 250 -23.92 -6.31 -0.27
C ILE A 250 -24.51 -7.45 -1.09
N GLU A 251 -25.28 -8.35 -0.46
CA GLU A 251 -25.93 -9.50 -1.11
C GLU A 251 -26.95 -9.07 -2.17
N GLU A 252 -27.64 -7.95 -1.97
CA GLU A 252 -28.56 -7.33 -2.92
C GLU A 252 -27.86 -6.58 -4.08
N GLY A 253 -26.51 -6.51 -4.09
CA GLY A 253 -25.74 -5.81 -5.13
C GLY A 253 -25.90 -4.29 -5.07
N ARG A 254 -26.17 -3.72 -3.92
CA ARG A 254 -26.40 -2.27 -3.70
C ARG A 254 -25.14 -1.53 -3.26
N ILE A 255 -24.07 -2.24 -3.01
CA ILE A 255 -22.76 -1.70 -2.60
C ILE A 255 -21.71 -2.18 -3.58
N ASP A 256 -20.91 -1.23 -4.09
CA ASP A 256 -19.86 -1.47 -5.08
C ASP A 256 -18.45 -1.35 -4.47
N LEU A 257 -18.32 -0.62 -3.36
CA LEU A 257 -17.06 -0.39 -2.66
C LEU A 257 -17.30 -0.35 -1.15
N ILE A 258 -16.33 -0.83 -0.37
CA ILE A 258 -16.42 -0.82 1.09
C ILE A 258 -15.16 -0.19 1.67
N VAL A 259 -15.35 0.77 2.58
CA VAL A 259 -14.32 1.33 3.47
C VAL A 259 -14.74 1.05 4.91
N ASN A 260 -14.13 0.03 5.52
CA ASN A 260 -14.51 -0.43 6.87
C ASN A 260 -13.28 -0.52 7.76
N THR A 261 -13.05 0.49 8.60
CA THR A 261 -11.93 0.49 9.55
C THR A 261 -12.39 -0.11 10.90
N PRO A 262 -11.96 -1.33 11.24
CA PRO A 262 -12.46 -2.01 12.44
C PRO A 262 -11.87 -1.45 13.72
N ALA A 263 -12.69 -1.31 14.77
CA ALA A 263 -12.23 -0.96 16.12
C ALA A 263 -12.99 -1.75 17.20
N GLY A 264 -12.24 -2.33 18.16
CA GLY A 264 -12.78 -3.03 19.31
C GLY A 264 -13.41 -4.40 19.03
N GLY A 265 -13.76 -5.17 20.08
CA GLY A 265 -14.14 -6.57 19.97
C GLY A 265 -15.45 -6.83 19.17
N LYS A 266 -16.55 -6.12 19.50
CA LYS A 266 -17.85 -6.31 18.83
C LYS A 266 -17.82 -5.77 17.39
N ALA A 267 -17.22 -4.60 17.17
CA ALA A 267 -17.07 -4.00 15.85
C ALA A 267 -16.17 -4.86 14.91
N ARG A 268 -15.20 -5.62 15.47
CA ARG A 268 -14.43 -6.60 14.71
C ARG A 268 -15.29 -7.76 14.24
N GLY A 269 -16.24 -8.23 15.06
CA GLY A 269 -17.18 -9.30 14.68
C GLY A 269 -18.10 -8.88 13.54
N ASP A 270 -18.73 -7.72 13.63
CA ASP A 270 -19.59 -7.17 12.59
C ASP A 270 -18.79 -6.89 11.31
N GLY A 271 -17.60 -6.31 11.43
CA GLY A 271 -16.69 -6.07 10.32
C GLY A 271 -16.26 -7.34 9.61
N ARG A 272 -16.06 -8.46 10.34
CA ARG A 272 -15.77 -9.77 9.75
C ARG A 272 -16.89 -10.21 8.80
N LEU A 273 -18.15 -10.12 9.22
CA LEU A 273 -19.28 -10.52 8.39
C LEU A 273 -19.37 -9.68 7.11
N ILE A 274 -19.11 -8.36 7.22
CA ILE A 274 -19.07 -7.45 6.09
C ILE A 274 -17.96 -7.84 5.12
N ARG A 275 -16.73 -8.07 5.61
CA ARG A 275 -15.60 -8.46 4.77
C ARG A 275 -15.79 -9.81 4.09
N MET A 276 -16.35 -10.78 4.79
CA MET A 276 -16.69 -12.09 4.22
C MET A 276 -17.76 -11.98 3.13
N ALA A 277 -18.79 -11.14 3.32
CA ALA A 277 -19.79 -10.87 2.29
C ALA A 277 -19.16 -10.16 1.08
N ALA A 278 -18.33 -9.14 1.31
CA ALA A 278 -17.57 -8.45 0.27
C ALA A 278 -16.74 -9.44 -0.57
N ASN A 279 -15.97 -10.31 0.10
CA ASN A 279 -15.15 -11.32 -0.56
C ASN A 279 -15.97 -12.27 -1.44
N ARG A 280 -17.10 -12.78 -0.92
CA ARG A 280 -18.01 -13.67 -1.68
C ARG A 280 -18.57 -13.00 -2.93
N HIS A 281 -18.86 -11.70 -2.85
CA HIS A 281 -19.45 -10.94 -3.95
C HIS A 281 -18.40 -10.22 -4.82
N GLY A 282 -17.10 -10.37 -4.53
CA GLY A 282 -16.01 -9.77 -5.30
C GLY A 282 -15.96 -8.25 -5.20
N ILE A 283 -16.48 -7.68 -4.09
CA ILE A 283 -16.50 -6.24 -3.83
C ILE A 283 -15.18 -5.85 -3.15
N ALA A 284 -14.55 -4.79 -3.65
CA ALA A 284 -13.34 -4.23 -3.05
C ALA A 284 -13.64 -3.73 -1.63
N CYS A 285 -12.91 -4.22 -0.65
CA CYS A 285 -13.09 -3.88 0.76
C CYS A 285 -11.75 -3.41 1.35
N VAL A 286 -11.70 -2.15 1.71
CA VAL A 286 -10.52 -1.50 2.30
C VAL A 286 -10.72 -1.40 3.80
N THR A 287 -9.70 -1.76 4.56
CA THR A 287 -9.78 -1.87 6.02
C THR A 287 -9.04 -0.76 6.78
N THR A 288 -8.42 0.17 6.07
CA THR A 288 -7.71 1.32 6.64
C THR A 288 -8.18 2.63 6.02
N ALA A 289 -8.06 3.73 6.76
CA ALA A 289 -8.40 5.06 6.24
C ALA A 289 -7.42 5.50 5.12
N GLU A 290 -6.15 5.13 5.23
CA GLU A 290 -5.14 5.42 4.20
C GLU A 290 -5.39 4.61 2.92
N GLY A 291 -5.71 3.32 3.04
CA GLY A 291 -6.17 2.52 1.91
C GLY A 291 -7.41 3.11 1.24
N GLY A 292 -8.40 3.55 2.04
CA GLY A 292 -9.58 4.26 1.54
C GLY A 292 -9.22 5.54 0.77
N MET A 293 -8.24 6.31 1.27
CA MET A 293 -7.73 7.49 0.58
C MET A 293 -7.01 7.15 -0.73
N ALA A 294 -6.18 6.11 -0.72
CA ALA A 294 -5.48 5.66 -1.91
C ALA A 294 -6.46 5.22 -3.01
N VAL A 295 -7.49 4.44 -2.65
CA VAL A 295 -8.58 4.04 -3.56
C VAL A 295 -9.37 5.25 -4.06
N ALA A 296 -9.78 6.18 -3.18
CA ALA A 296 -10.51 7.38 -3.60
C ALA A 296 -9.70 8.22 -4.60
N ARG A 297 -8.41 8.42 -4.34
CA ARG A 297 -7.49 9.11 -5.26
C ARG A 297 -7.31 8.36 -6.58
N SER A 298 -7.26 7.03 -6.55
CA SER A 298 -7.16 6.21 -7.77
C SER A 298 -8.39 6.37 -8.66
N ILE A 299 -9.59 6.43 -8.06
CA ILE A 299 -10.85 6.68 -8.77
C ILE A 299 -10.84 8.07 -9.44
N VAL A 300 -10.43 9.11 -8.70
CA VAL A 300 -10.31 10.47 -9.24
C VAL A 300 -9.31 10.51 -10.40
N ALA A 301 -8.12 9.93 -10.21
CA ALA A 301 -7.06 9.91 -11.21
C ALA A 301 -7.46 9.09 -12.47
N GLY A 302 -8.12 7.95 -12.30
CA GLY A 302 -8.59 7.11 -13.41
C GLY A 302 -9.66 7.75 -14.30
N ARG A 303 -10.32 8.81 -13.82
CA ARG A 303 -11.28 9.60 -14.60
C ARG A 303 -10.62 10.66 -15.46
N SER A 304 -9.44 11.13 -15.07
CA SER A 304 -8.71 12.23 -15.71
C SER A 304 -7.55 11.78 -16.58
N SER A 305 -7.21 10.49 -16.58
CA SER A 305 -6.04 9.98 -17.28
C SER A 305 -6.36 8.64 -17.95
N ASP A 306 -5.98 8.49 -19.21
CA ASP A 306 -6.01 7.19 -19.88
C ASP A 306 -5.00 6.25 -19.24
N VAL A 307 -5.46 5.06 -18.87
CA VAL A 307 -4.58 4.01 -18.33
C VAL A 307 -3.79 3.40 -19.48
N SER A 308 -2.52 3.78 -19.60
CA SER A 308 -1.60 3.19 -20.59
C SER A 308 -0.82 2.02 -19.98
N VAL A 309 -0.53 1.01 -20.77
CA VAL A 309 0.35 -0.10 -20.42
C VAL A 309 1.61 0.00 -21.28
N VAL A 310 2.77 0.04 -20.63
CA VAL A 310 4.08 0.18 -21.27
C VAL A 310 4.97 -0.95 -20.76
N SER A 311 5.83 -1.50 -21.62
CA SER A 311 6.81 -2.49 -21.16
C SER A 311 7.82 -1.86 -20.21
N ILE A 312 8.34 -2.64 -19.25
CA ILE A 312 9.40 -2.16 -18.32
C ILE A 312 10.62 -1.66 -19.10
N GLN A 313 10.96 -2.30 -20.19
CA GLN A 313 12.09 -1.94 -21.05
C GLN A 313 11.90 -0.56 -21.70
N ASP A 314 10.71 -0.32 -22.27
CA ASP A 314 10.38 0.99 -22.87
C ASP A 314 10.28 2.08 -21.80
N HIS A 315 9.77 1.73 -20.61
CA HIS A 315 9.69 2.64 -19.49
C HIS A 315 11.09 3.10 -19.04
N HIS A 316 12.05 2.18 -18.86
CA HIS A 316 13.43 2.52 -18.52
C HIS A 316 14.14 3.29 -19.65
N ALA A 317 13.94 2.91 -20.90
CA ALA A 317 14.51 3.62 -22.04
C ALA A 317 14.03 5.07 -22.12
N SER A 318 12.73 5.32 -21.87
CA SER A 318 12.16 6.67 -21.85
C SER A 318 12.62 7.50 -20.65
N ALA A 319 12.96 6.86 -19.53
CA ALA A 319 13.51 7.50 -18.34
C ALA A 319 15.05 7.72 -18.43
N GLY A 320 15.70 7.36 -19.53
CA GLY A 320 17.15 7.50 -19.73
C GLY A 320 17.99 6.55 -18.88
N ARG A 321 17.49 5.35 -18.60
CA ARG A 321 18.09 4.33 -17.72
C ARG A 321 18.40 3.04 -18.43
#